data_c0018e521b8efeb056afe9c0bff23056
#
_entry.id   c0018e521b8efeb056afe9c0bff23056
#
_cell.length_a   1.000
_cell.length_b   1.000
_cell.length_c   1.000
_cell.angle_alpha   90.00
_cell.angle_beta   90.00
_cell.angle_gamma   90.00
#
_symmetry.space_group_name_H-M   'P 1'
#
loop_
_entity.id
_entity.type
_entity.pdbx_description
1 polymer ?
#
loop_
_entity_poly.entity_id
_entity_poly.type
_entity_poly.pdbx_seq_one_letter_code
_entity_poly.pdbx_strand_id
1 'polypeptide(L)'
;KLVEAAENNPEFSIFCPVEYNREDRKVLQHFGMSIDFTGYPYPLHHDNKLEDVKDEQILYFSGSCLFIKRNVINNLGFFDKDYFMFVEDLDFCWRANIAGYRLKLVKDAEFFHAGGAKVGEKKEKLSYNVIRKRFWTEKNLFHTMLKNFQLYTLIWNVPLYFFSNLGEMTFFLVQGKPSVSVAYIKSWLWNLKNINKILKKRRSIRKSPNLKAEGTVN
;
A
#
# COMPACT_ATOMS: atom_id res chain seq x y z
N LYS A 1 23.04 -8.96 3.96
CA LYS A 1 22.43 -9.10 2.63
C LYS A 1 21.74 -7.81 2.17
N LEU A 2 20.81 -7.17 2.94
CA LEU A 2 20.13 -5.92 2.49
C LEU A 2 21.09 -4.75 2.32
N VAL A 3 22.04 -4.57 3.24
CA VAL A 3 23.08 -3.52 3.15
C VAL A 3 23.97 -3.77 1.95
N GLU A 4 24.46 -4.99 1.79
CA GLU A 4 25.28 -5.42 0.66
C GLU A 4 24.53 -5.23 -0.68
N ALA A 5 23.25 -5.61 -0.75
CA ALA A 5 22.43 -5.36 -1.92
C ALA A 5 22.31 -3.85 -2.23
N ALA A 6 22.20 -3.02 -1.19
CA ALA A 6 22.10 -1.57 -1.37
C ALA A 6 23.42 -0.92 -1.82
N GLU A 7 24.56 -1.47 -1.43
CA GLU A 7 25.90 -1.05 -1.87
C GLU A 7 26.15 -1.47 -3.33
N ASN A 8 25.77 -2.70 -3.68
CA ASN A 8 25.99 -3.26 -5.02
C ASN A 8 24.99 -2.77 -6.08
N ASN A 9 23.88 -2.14 -5.68
CA ASN A 9 22.85 -1.64 -6.59
C ASN A 9 22.54 -0.15 -6.28
N PRO A 10 23.44 0.77 -6.67
CA PRO A 10 23.30 2.19 -6.32
C PRO A 10 22.06 2.86 -6.92
N GLU A 11 21.53 2.36 -8.05
CA GLU A 11 20.34 2.86 -8.75
C GLU A 11 19.02 2.57 -8.02
N PHE A 12 19.01 1.62 -7.08
CA PHE A 12 17.86 1.33 -6.23
C PHE A 12 17.97 2.02 -4.87
N SER A 13 16.83 2.33 -4.28
CA SER A 13 16.76 3.14 -3.06
C SER A 13 15.95 2.53 -1.92
N ILE A 14 15.08 1.57 -2.24
CA ILE A 14 14.25 0.83 -1.29
C ILE A 14 14.43 -0.65 -1.58
N PHE A 15 14.73 -1.43 -0.54
CA PHE A 15 15.00 -2.86 -0.65
C PHE A 15 14.11 -3.63 0.32
N CYS A 16 13.63 -4.78 -0.12
CA CYS A 16 12.83 -5.67 0.70
C CYS A 16 13.33 -7.11 0.55
N PRO A 17 13.44 -7.87 1.63
CA PRO A 17 13.68 -9.30 1.55
C PRO A 17 12.42 -10.06 1.14
N VAL A 18 12.56 -11.31 0.77
CA VAL A 18 11.45 -12.22 0.51
C VAL A 18 10.72 -12.53 1.82
N GLU A 19 9.39 -12.38 1.81
CA GLU A 19 8.54 -12.61 2.98
C GLU A 19 7.93 -14.01 2.95
N TYR A 20 8.25 -14.83 3.95
CA TYR A 20 7.67 -16.15 4.17
C TYR A 20 6.67 -16.14 5.32
N ASN A 21 5.70 -17.04 5.26
CA ASN A 21 4.81 -17.28 6.37
C ASN A 21 5.58 -17.91 7.54
N ARG A 22 5.36 -17.41 8.75
CA ARG A 22 6.02 -17.93 9.96
C ARG A 22 5.57 -19.36 10.32
N GLU A 23 4.30 -19.67 10.09
CA GLU A 23 3.70 -20.97 10.44
C GLU A 23 4.06 -22.03 9.40
N ASP A 24 4.13 -21.66 8.13
CA ASP A 24 4.62 -22.52 7.04
C ASP A 24 5.72 -21.80 6.26
N ARG A 25 6.96 -22.13 6.60
CA ARG A 25 8.18 -21.55 6.03
C ARG A 25 8.40 -21.86 4.55
N LYS A 26 7.59 -22.72 3.96
CA LYS A 26 7.60 -23.04 2.52
C LYS A 26 6.64 -22.18 1.72
N VAL A 27 5.73 -21.51 2.40
CA VAL A 27 4.71 -20.66 1.76
C VAL A 27 5.20 -19.23 1.75
N LEU A 28 5.43 -18.72 0.56
CA LEU A 28 5.65 -17.29 0.32
C LEU A 28 4.39 -16.51 0.64
N GLN A 29 4.52 -15.40 1.36
CA GLN A 29 3.40 -14.47 1.53
C GLN A 29 3.24 -13.59 0.29
N HIS A 30 4.32 -12.98 -0.17
CA HIS A 30 4.37 -12.22 -1.42
C HIS A 30 5.81 -11.82 -1.77
N PHE A 31 6.04 -11.50 -3.04
CA PHE A 31 7.32 -10.99 -3.56
C PHE A 31 7.39 -9.47 -3.65
N GLY A 32 6.39 -8.79 -3.25
CA GLY A 32 6.07 -7.40 -3.49
C GLY A 32 4.60 -7.28 -3.84
N MET A 33 4.17 -6.07 -4.07
CA MET A 33 2.77 -5.76 -4.26
C MET A 33 2.59 -4.76 -5.40
N SER A 34 1.43 -4.83 -6.05
CA SER A 34 1.00 -3.84 -7.03
C SER A 34 -0.44 -3.39 -6.72
N ILE A 35 -1.00 -2.55 -7.56
CA ILE A 35 -2.41 -2.16 -7.50
C ILE A 35 -3.08 -2.52 -8.83
N ASP A 36 -4.34 -2.91 -8.77
CA ASP A 36 -5.15 -3.09 -9.97
C ASP A 36 -5.65 -1.75 -10.53
N PHE A 37 -6.37 -1.81 -11.64
CA PHE A 37 -6.92 -0.63 -12.29
C PHE A 37 -7.94 0.14 -11.45
N THR A 38 -8.50 -0.47 -10.40
CA THR A 38 -9.42 0.17 -9.44
C THR A 38 -8.67 0.83 -8.28
N GLY A 39 -7.36 0.60 -8.16
CA GLY A 39 -6.51 1.11 -7.09
C GLY A 39 -6.43 0.19 -5.87
N TYR A 40 -7.02 -1.01 -5.92
CA TYR A 40 -6.88 -1.98 -4.85
C TYR A 40 -5.55 -2.71 -4.91
N PRO A 41 -4.88 -2.89 -3.76
CA PRO A 41 -3.62 -3.60 -3.69
C PRO A 41 -3.82 -5.11 -3.87
N TYR A 42 -2.91 -5.71 -4.62
CA TYR A 42 -2.81 -7.16 -4.76
C TYR A 42 -1.34 -7.63 -4.67
N PRO A 43 -1.09 -8.82 -4.10
CA PRO A 43 0.25 -9.37 -4.04
C PRO A 43 0.71 -9.83 -5.43
N LEU A 44 1.97 -9.54 -5.73
CA LEU A 44 2.71 -10.19 -6.81
C LEU A 44 3.28 -11.46 -6.21
N HIS A 45 3.03 -12.57 -6.48
CA HIS A 45 2.30 -13.60 -6.99
C HIS A 45 2.38 -14.93 -6.36
N HIS A 46 1.30 -15.48 -6.07
CA HIS A 46 1.11 -16.84 -5.58
C HIS A 46 1.52 -17.95 -6.58
N ASP A 47 1.50 -17.64 -7.87
CA ASP A 47 1.69 -18.65 -8.93
C ASP A 47 3.00 -18.50 -9.70
N ASN A 48 3.76 -17.44 -9.49
CA ASN A 48 5.05 -17.23 -10.14
C ASN A 48 6.19 -17.76 -9.26
N LYS A 49 7.21 -18.29 -9.89
CA LYS A 49 8.45 -18.61 -9.18
C LYS A 49 9.15 -17.32 -8.81
N LEU A 50 9.88 -17.32 -7.68
CA LEU A 50 10.64 -16.18 -7.20
C LEU A 50 11.60 -15.63 -8.28
N GLU A 51 12.15 -16.49 -9.09
CA GLU A 51 13.09 -16.17 -10.18
C GLU A 51 12.45 -15.35 -11.31
N ASP A 52 11.12 -15.51 -11.53
CA ASP A 52 10.37 -14.83 -12.61
C ASP A 52 9.94 -13.40 -12.23
N VAL A 53 10.07 -13.01 -10.97
CA VAL A 53 9.66 -11.68 -10.51
C VAL A 53 10.66 -10.61 -10.95
N LYS A 54 10.16 -9.56 -11.61
CA LYS A 54 10.93 -8.40 -12.07
C LYS A 54 10.69 -7.20 -11.16
N ASP A 55 11.76 -6.46 -10.86
CA ASP A 55 11.70 -5.31 -9.96
C ASP A 55 10.77 -4.20 -10.48
N GLU A 56 10.70 -3.99 -11.80
CA GLU A 56 9.84 -2.99 -12.42
C GLU A 56 8.33 -3.24 -12.29
N GLN A 57 7.93 -4.44 -11.92
CA GLN A 57 6.54 -4.80 -11.67
C GLN A 57 6.09 -4.46 -10.23
N ILE A 58 7.06 -4.17 -9.34
CA ILE A 58 6.80 -3.96 -7.93
C ILE A 58 6.50 -2.48 -7.70
N LEU A 59 5.25 -2.18 -7.35
CA LEU A 59 4.87 -0.83 -6.96
C LEU A 59 5.25 -0.53 -5.52
N TYR A 60 5.10 -1.51 -4.62
CA TYR A 60 5.44 -1.34 -3.23
C TYR A 60 5.74 -2.67 -2.52
N PHE A 61 6.36 -2.58 -1.37
CA PHE A 61 6.59 -3.68 -0.45
C PHE A 61 5.79 -3.47 0.84
N SER A 62 5.43 -4.56 1.51
CA SER A 62 4.87 -4.51 2.86
C SER A 62 5.82 -3.79 3.83
N GLY A 63 5.26 -2.97 4.68
CA GLY A 63 6.00 -2.27 5.74
C GLY A 63 6.58 -3.17 6.82
N SER A 64 6.38 -4.49 6.73
CA SER A 64 6.89 -5.48 7.68
C SER A 64 8.42 -5.54 7.75
N CYS A 65 9.09 -5.34 6.61
CA CYS A 65 10.55 -5.24 6.54
C CYS A 65 10.99 -4.43 5.31
N LEU A 66 11.46 -3.19 5.54
CA LEU A 66 11.98 -2.31 4.51
C LEU A 66 13.36 -1.78 4.88
N PHE A 67 14.30 -1.90 3.95
CA PHE A 67 15.55 -1.15 4.01
C PHE A 67 15.46 0.05 3.06
N ILE A 68 15.62 1.25 3.61
CA ILE A 68 15.41 2.51 2.88
C ILE A 68 16.67 3.35 2.99
N LYS A 69 17.23 3.77 1.87
CA LYS A 69 18.37 4.69 1.85
C LYS A 69 17.97 6.04 2.49
N ARG A 70 18.80 6.59 3.32
CA ARG A 70 18.54 7.80 4.12
C ARG A 70 18.09 9.01 3.29
N ASN A 71 18.62 9.17 2.08
CA ASN A 71 18.27 10.26 1.17
C ASN A 71 16.78 10.23 0.77
N VAL A 72 16.15 9.06 0.64
CA VAL A 72 14.71 8.95 0.36
C VAL A 72 13.90 9.58 1.48
N ILE A 73 14.23 9.23 2.72
CA ILE A 73 13.53 9.75 3.91
C ILE A 73 13.75 11.26 4.04
N ASN A 74 14.96 11.75 3.80
CA ASN A 74 15.28 13.17 3.88
C ASN A 74 14.50 14.00 2.84
N ASN A 75 14.28 13.44 1.63
CA ASN A 75 13.63 14.15 0.54
C ASN A 75 12.09 14.06 0.56
N LEU A 76 11.55 12.90 0.94
CA LEU A 76 10.11 12.64 0.88
C LEU A 76 9.41 12.69 2.23
N GLY A 77 10.15 12.75 3.33
CA GLY A 77 9.65 12.39 4.65
C GLY A 77 9.45 10.87 4.75
N PHE A 78 9.00 10.41 5.91
CA PHE A 78 8.71 9.00 6.15
C PHE A 78 7.22 8.67 5.93
N PHE A 79 6.64 7.76 6.73
CA PHE A 79 5.22 7.45 6.66
C PHE A 79 4.35 8.65 7.02
N ASP A 80 3.28 8.83 6.27
CA ASP A 80 2.32 9.89 6.53
C ASP A 80 1.47 9.56 7.77
N LYS A 81 1.58 10.36 8.82
CA LYS A 81 0.90 10.16 10.11
C LYS A 81 -0.62 10.07 10.05
N ASP A 82 -1.24 10.53 8.96
CA ASP A 82 -2.70 10.44 8.80
C ASP A 82 -3.17 9.01 8.52
N TYR A 83 -2.24 8.10 8.19
CA TYR A 83 -2.59 6.70 7.92
C TYR A 83 -2.83 5.90 9.21
N PHE A 84 -2.03 6.07 10.24
CA PHE A 84 -2.01 5.31 11.48
C PHE A 84 -1.66 3.83 11.30
N MET A 85 -2.43 3.08 10.47
CA MET A 85 -2.17 1.67 10.13
C MET A 85 -2.83 1.32 8.79
N PHE A 86 -2.25 0.36 8.09
CA PHE A 86 -2.61 -0.13 6.74
C PHE A 86 -2.44 0.92 5.63
N VAL A 87 -1.89 0.50 4.51
CA VAL A 87 -1.71 1.30 3.29
C VAL A 87 -0.65 2.42 3.40
N GLU A 88 -0.04 2.64 4.58
CA GLU A 88 1.05 3.61 4.75
C GLU A 88 2.30 3.24 3.96
N ASP A 89 2.54 1.94 3.81
CA ASP A 89 3.62 1.35 3.02
C ASP A 89 3.39 1.55 1.51
N LEU A 90 2.18 1.28 1.03
CA LEU A 90 1.78 1.60 -0.33
C LEU A 90 1.97 3.10 -0.62
N ASP A 91 1.46 3.97 0.25
CA ASP A 91 1.61 5.40 0.07
C ASP A 91 3.07 5.85 -0.01
N PHE A 92 3.90 5.34 0.89
CA PHE A 92 5.31 5.68 0.94
C PHE A 92 6.06 5.24 -0.32
N CYS A 93 5.92 3.97 -0.69
CA CYS A 93 6.58 3.43 -1.88
C CYS A 93 6.07 4.08 -3.16
N TRP A 94 4.78 4.38 -3.25
CA TRP A 94 4.21 5.07 -4.40
C TRP A 94 4.75 6.50 -4.54
N ARG A 95 4.84 7.26 -3.44
CA ARG A 95 5.50 8.57 -3.44
C ARG A 95 6.96 8.48 -3.85
N ALA A 96 7.65 7.43 -3.43
CA ALA A 96 9.04 7.17 -3.81
C ALA A 96 9.15 6.91 -5.32
N ASN A 97 8.28 6.05 -5.90
CA ASN A 97 8.23 5.83 -7.35
C ASN A 97 7.93 7.12 -8.12
N ILE A 98 6.94 7.91 -7.67
CA ILE A 98 6.63 9.22 -8.28
C ILE A 98 7.86 10.15 -8.26
N ALA A 99 8.71 10.05 -7.26
CA ALA A 99 9.93 10.84 -7.14
C ALA A 99 11.15 10.21 -7.85
N GLY A 100 10.96 9.12 -8.62
CA GLY A 100 12.02 8.46 -9.39
C GLY A 100 12.90 7.51 -8.56
N TYR A 101 12.54 7.19 -7.33
CA TYR A 101 13.25 6.19 -6.54
C TYR A 101 12.80 4.79 -6.91
N ARG A 102 13.75 3.89 -7.17
CA ARG A 102 13.48 2.51 -7.58
C ARG A 102 13.48 1.55 -6.40
N LEU A 103 12.62 0.55 -6.47
CA LEU A 103 12.47 -0.52 -5.50
C LEU A 103 13.13 -1.81 -5.99
N LYS A 104 13.74 -2.59 -5.08
CA LYS A 104 14.38 -3.87 -5.40
C LYS A 104 14.02 -4.96 -4.43
N LEU A 105 13.60 -6.11 -4.97
CA LEU A 105 13.47 -7.34 -4.21
C LEU A 105 14.86 -8.01 -4.07
N VAL A 106 15.27 -8.28 -2.83
CA VAL A 106 16.52 -8.98 -2.53
C VAL A 106 16.21 -10.46 -2.35
N LYS A 107 16.29 -11.24 -3.45
CA LYS A 107 15.81 -12.62 -3.54
C LYS A 107 16.55 -13.62 -2.64
N ASP A 108 17.77 -13.30 -2.26
CA ASP A 108 18.61 -14.11 -1.37
C ASP A 108 18.51 -13.68 0.11
N ALA A 109 17.77 -12.62 0.42
CA ALA A 109 17.43 -12.22 1.78
C ALA A 109 15.99 -12.65 2.11
N GLU A 110 15.81 -13.27 3.27
CA GLU A 110 14.53 -13.84 3.69
C GLU A 110 14.17 -13.40 5.10
N PHE A 111 12.88 -13.25 5.37
CA PHE A 111 12.35 -13.09 6.72
C PHE A 111 11.00 -13.79 6.87
N PHE A 112 10.62 -14.05 8.13
CA PHE A 112 9.40 -14.76 8.46
C PHE A 112 8.46 -13.84 9.22
N HIS A 113 7.28 -13.58 8.64
CA HIS A 113 6.29 -12.69 9.22
C HIS A 113 5.13 -13.49 9.85
N ALA A 114 4.81 -13.17 11.09
CA ALA A 114 3.72 -13.84 11.82
C ALA A 114 2.32 -13.36 11.44
N GLY A 115 2.23 -12.29 10.64
CA GLY A 115 0.96 -11.60 10.44
C GLY A 115 0.48 -10.93 11.73
N GLY A 116 -0.69 -10.31 11.71
CA GLY A 116 -1.32 -9.81 12.93
C GLY A 116 -1.63 -10.96 13.88
N ALA A 117 -1.10 -10.93 15.09
CA ALA A 117 -1.22 -12.01 16.06
C ALA A 117 -2.69 -12.36 16.35
N LYS A 118 -3.10 -13.55 15.95
CA LYS A 118 -4.42 -14.15 16.27
C LYS A 118 -4.34 -14.92 17.57
N VAL A 119 -3.75 -14.36 18.62
CA VAL A 119 -3.67 -15.05 19.92
C VAL A 119 -4.98 -14.86 20.66
N GLY A 120 -5.81 -15.93 20.70
CA GLY A 120 -6.91 -16.07 21.67
C GLY A 120 -8.05 -15.05 21.61
N GLU A 121 -8.40 -14.51 20.44
CA GLU A 121 -9.44 -13.49 20.32
C GLU A 121 -10.86 -14.08 20.46
N LYS A 122 -11.65 -13.53 21.42
CA LYS A 122 -13.09 -13.78 21.51
C LYS A 122 -13.81 -13.26 20.27
N LYS A 123 -14.94 -13.91 19.86
CA LYS A 123 -15.76 -13.54 18.66
C LYS A 123 -16.12 -12.04 18.59
N GLU A 124 -16.40 -11.41 19.72
CA GLU A 124 -16.73 -9.97 19.80
C GLU A 124 -15.54 -9.07 19.43
N LYS A 125 -14.33 -9.41 19.92
CA LYS A 125 -13.10 -8.73 19.52
C LYS A 125 -12.81 -8.89 18.03
N LEU A 126 -13.11 -10.06 17.46
CA LEU A 126 -12.93 -10.32 16.03
C LEU A 126 -13.83 -9.41 15.19
N SER A 127 -15.10 -9.22 15.56
CA SER A 127 -16.02 -8.31 14.86
C SER A 127 -15.54 -6.85 14.92
N TYR A 128 -15.12 -6.38 16.09
CA TYR A 128 -14.58 -5.03 16.25
C TYR A 128 -13.30 -4.81 15.42
N ASN A 129 -12.40 -5.79 15.40
CA ASN A 129 -11.18 -5.72 14.61
C ASN A 129 -11.46 -5.69 13.10
N VAL A 130 -12.45 -6.44 12.63
CA VAL A 130 -12.88 -6.43 11.22
C VAL A 130 -13.39 -5.04 10.83
N ILE A 131 -14.29 -4.43 11.62
CA ILE A 131 -14.85 -3.10 11.35
C ILE A 131 -13.74 -2.04 11.36
N ARG A 132 -12.86 -2.10 12.36
CA ARG A 132 -11.72 -1.17 12.49
C ARG A 132 -10.74 -1.31 11.33
N LYS A 133 -10.40 -2.55 10.95
CA LYS A 133 -9.54 -2.83 9.79
C LYS A 133 -10.16 -2.26 8.52
N ARG A 134 -11.47 -2.52 8.29
CA ARG A 134 -12.17 -2.00 7.11
C ARG A 134 -12.13 -0.47 7.06
N PHE A 135 -12.46 0.20 8.16
CA PHE A 135 -12.40 1.66 8.21
C PHE A 135 -11.03 2.21 7.82
N TRP A 136 -9.95 1.69 8.41
CA TRP A 136 -8.61 2.18 8.14
C TRP A 136 -8.15 1.85 6.71
N THR A 137 -8.43 0.65 6.23
CA THR A 137 -8.07 0.26 4.87
C THR A 137 -8.76 1.16 3.84
N GLU A 138 -10.08 1.29 3.91
CA GLU A 138 -10.84 2.09 2.94
C GLU A 138 -10.52 3.59 3.04
N LYS A 139 -10.40 4.11 4.26
CA LYS A 139 -10.00 5.49 4.48
C LYS A 139 -8.64 5.79 3.84
N ASN A 140 -7.68 4.91 4.08
CA ASN A 140 -6.30 5.10 3.63
C ASN A 140 -6.15 4.84 2.13
N LEU A 141 -6.85 3.85 1.59
CA LEU A 141 -6.83 3.55 0.17
C LEU A 141 -7.36 4.73 -0.65
N PHE A 142 -8.54 5.24 -0.29
CA PHE A 142 -9.11 6.41 -0.96
C PHE A 142 -8.23 7.66 -0.78
N HIS A 143 -7.65 7.87 0.40
CA HIS A 143 -6.66 8.92 0.64
C HIS A 143 -5.45 8.80 -0.30
N THR A 144 -4.89 7.59 -0.44
CA THR A 144 -3.74 7.30 -1.31
C THR A 144 -4.07 7.56 -2.77
N MET A 145 -5.25 7.14 -3.23
CA MET A 145 -5.73 7.39 -4.60
C MET A 145 -5.80 8.90 -4.88
N LEU A 146 -6.49 9.65 -4.04
CA LEU A 146 -6.63 11.11 -4.18
C LEU A 146 -5.28 11.83 -4.17
N LYS A 147 -4.30 11.30 -3.45
CA LYS A 147 -2.98 11.87 -3.28
C LYS A 147 -2.04 11.55 -4.44
N ASN A 148 -2.04 10.31 -4.91
CA ASN A 148 -1.00 9.77 -5.78
C ASN A 148 -1.42 9.56 -7.25
N PHE A 149 -2.67 9.22 -7.56
CA PHE A 149 -3.11 9.04 -8.95
C PHE A 149 -3.05 10.32 -9.78
N GLN A 150 -2.85 10.18 -11.10
CA GLN A 150 -3.05 11.27 -12.06
C GLN A 150 -4.50 11.75 -12.06
N LEU A 151 -4.77 13.00 -12.45
CA LEU A 151 -6.14 13.54 -12.43
C LEU A 151 -7.06 12.78 -13.39
N TYR A 152 -6.56 12.46 -14.58
CA TYR A 152 -7.34 11.70 -15.56
C TYR A 152 -7.66 10.28 -15.04
N THR A 153 -6.74 9.66 -14.30
CA THR A 153 -6.97 8.35 -13.68
C THR A 153 -8.06 8.43 -12.62
N LEU A 154 -8.11 9.51 -11.82
CA LEU A 154 -9.14 9.71 -10.80
C LEU A 154 -10.55 9.81 -11.38
N ILE A 155 -10.72 10.36 -12.59
CA ILE A 155 -12.03 10.47 -13.26
C ILE A 155 -12.68 9.09 -13.42
N TRP A 156 -11.91 8.06 -13.71
CA TRP A 156 -12.40 6.70 -13.89
C TRP A 156 -12.34 5.86 -12.61
N ASN A 157 -11.26 5.96 -11.85
CA ASN A 157 -11.07 5.10 -10.68
C ASN A 157 -11.97 5.49 -9.51
N VAL A 158 -12.28 6.77 -9.31
CA VAL A 158 -13.14 7.18 -8.20
C VAL A 158 -14.56 6.63 -8.34
N PRO A 159 -15.25 6.75 -9.49
CA PRO A 159 -16.54 6.08 -9.68
C PRO A 159 -16.47 4.55 -9.50
N LEU A 160 -15.47 3.88 -10.10
CA LEU A 160 -15.30 2.43 -9.97
C LEU A 160 -15.10 2.01 -8.51
N TYR A 161 -14.26 2.72 -7.78
CA TYR A 161 -14.04 2.50 -6.34
C TYR A 161 -15.34 2.61 -5.54
N PHE A 162 -16.15 3.65 -5.79
CA PHE A 162 -17.43 3.81 -5.11
C PHE A 162 -18.44 2.71 -5.48
N PHE A 163 -18.53 2.31 -6.75
CA PHE A 163 -19.40 1.21 -7.18
C PHE A 163 -18.99 -0.12 -6.55
N SER A 164 -17.69 -0.43 -6.51
CA SER A 164 -17.16 -1.62 -5.84
C SER A 164 -17.53 -1.61 -4.35
N ASN A 165 -17.31 -0.49 -3.67
CA ASN A 165 -17.64 -0.36 -2.25
C ASN A 165 -19.16 -0.48 -1.98
N LEU A 166 -20.02 0.04 -2.86
CA LEU A 166 -21.48 -0.14 -2.74
C LEU A 166 -21.86 -1.61 -2.85
N GLY A 167 -21.24 -2.35 -3.77
CA GLY A 167 -21.43 -3.81 -3.88
C GLY A 167 -21.03 -4.54 -2.60
N GLU A 168 -19.85 -4.25 -2.04
CA GLU A 168 -19.40 -4.84 -0.77
C GLU A 168 -20.29 -4.42 0.40
N MET A 169 -20.71 -3.16 0.49
CA MET A 169 -21.64 -2.69 1.52
C MET A 169 -22.96 -3.43 1.46
N THR A 170 -23.52 -3.63 0.27
CA THR A 170 -24.76 -4.39 0.07
C THR A 170 -24.58 -5.85 0.51
N PHE A 171 -23.47 -6.46 0.15
CA PHE A 171 -23.15 -7.82 0.59
C PHE A 171 -23.08 -7.94 2.12
N PHE A 172 -22.44 -6.99 2.82
CA PHE A 172 -22.39 -6.99 4.28
C PHE A 172 -23.76 -6.70 4.93
N LEU A 173 -24.59 -5.87 4.31
CA LEU A 173 -25.96 -5.62 4.79
C LEU A 173 -26.80 -6.89 4.72
N VAL A 174 -26.75 -7.61 3.59
CA VAL A 174 -27.46 -8.90 3.41
C VAL A 174 -26.97 -9.96 4.41
N GLN A 175 -25.69 -9.92 4.76
CA GLN A 175 -25.13 -10.79 5.82
C GLN A 175 -25.47 -10.38 7.25
N GLY A 176 -26.29 -9.35 7.46
CA GLY A 176 -26.62 -8.87 8.80
C GLY A 176 -25.45 -8.16 9.53
N LYS A 177 -24.50 -7.61 8.79
CA LYS A 177 -23.31 -6.92 9.33
C LYS A 177 -23.28 -5.42 8.98
N PRO A 178 -24.32 -4.64 9.32
CA PRO A 178 -24.44 -3.22 8.94
C PRO A 178 -23.29 -2.36 9.46
N SER A 179 -22.70 -2.71 10.57
CA SER A 179 -21.57 -1.97 11.16
C SER A 179 -20.35 -1.92 10.23
N VAL A 180 -20.15 -2.95 9.39
CA VAL A 180 -19.09 -2.96 8.38
C VAL A 180 -19.40 -1.94 7.28
N SER A 181 -20.65 -1.90 6.79
CA SER A 181 -21.09 -0.91 5.78
C SER A 181 -20.95 0.52 6.30
N VAL A 182 -21.23 0.76 7.59
CA VAL A 182 -21.00 2.06 8.23
C VAL A 182 -19.52 2.46 8.23
N ALA A 183 -18.60 1.50 8.30
CA ALA A 183 -17.17 1.80 8.23
C ALA A 183 -16.75 2.41 6.88
N TYR A 184 -17.35 1.99 5.77
CA TYR A 184 -17.12 2.60 4.45
C TYR A 184 -17.59 4.06 4.42
N ILE A 185 -18.82 4.32 4.89
CA ILE A 185 -19.37 5.70 4.95
C ILE A 185 -18.47 6.60 5.80
N LYS A 186 -18.04 6.14 6.98
CA LYS A 186 -17.11 6.88 7.84
C LYS A 186 -15.77 7.17 7.15
N SER A 187 -15.26 6.21 6.35
CA SER A 187 -14.01 6.39 5.62
C SER A 187 -14.14 7.48 4.54
N TRP A 188 -15.25 7.51 3.82
CA TRP A 188 -15.54 8.55 2.81
C TRP A 188 -15.69 9.92 3.44
N LEU A 189 -16.49 10.02 4.51
CA LEU A 189 -16.69 11.28 5.24
C LEU A 189 -15.39 11.84 5.81
N TRP A 190 -14.50 10.95 6.31
CA TRP A 190 -13.19 11.39 6.76
C TRP A 190 -12.37 12.03 5.64
N ASN A 191 -12.33 11.40 4.46
CA ASN A 191 -11.60 11.93 3.31
C ASN A 191 -12.20 13.25 2.81
N LEU A 192 -13.54 13.35 2.71
CA LEU A 192 -14.21 14.59 2.34
C LEU A 192 -13.90 15.72 3.32
N LYS A 193 -13.99 15.45 4.62
CA LYS A 193 -13.66 16.44 5.66
C LYS A 193 -12.20 16.92 5.59
N ASN A 194 -11.28 16.06 5.14
CA ASN A 194 -9.85 16.35 5.06
C ASN A 194 -9.38 16.67 3.63
N ILE A 195 -10.29 16.88 2.68
CA ILE A 195 -9.95 17.01 1.26
C ILE A 195 -8.92 18.12 0.98
N ASN A 196 -9.02 19.27 1.64
CA ASN A 196 -8.07 20.36 1.47
C ASN A 196 -6.64 19.97 1.92
N LYS A 197 -6.55 19.22 3.01
CA LYS A 197 -5.27 18.68 3.51
C LYS A 197 -4.67 17.68 2.52
N ILE A 198 -5.51 16.78 1.98
CA ILE A 198 -5.12 15.78 0.97
C ILE A 198 -4.60 16.47 -0.29
N LEU A 199 -5.34 17.45 -0.80
CA LEU A 199 -4.94 18.21 -2.00
C LEU A 199 -3.67 19.02 -1.79
N LYS A 200 -3.42 19.54 -0.58
CA LYS A 200 -2.15 20.20 -0.23
C LYS A 200 -0.98 19.20 -0.31
N LYS A 201 -1.14 17.99 0.25
CA LYS A 201 -0.14 16.92 0.15
C LYS A 201 0.10 16.49 -1.29
N ARG A 202 -0.97 16.30 -2.08
CA ARG A 202 -0.88 16.01 -3.51
C ARG A 202 -0.04 17.03 -4.25
N ARG A 203 -0.28 18.33 -4.03
CA ARG A 203 0.50 19.41 -4.65
C ARG A 203 1.97 19.35 -4.27
N SER A 204 2.29 18.98 -3.03
CA SER A 204 3.68 18.82 -2.57
C SER A 204 4.37 17.67 -3.29
N ILE A 205 3.72 16.51 -3.40
CA ILE A 205 4.25 15.33 -4.10
C ILE A 205 4.52 15.66 -5.57
N ARG A 206 3.59 16.34 -6.25
CA ARG A 206 3.70 16.69 -7.66
C ARG A 206 4.74 17.78 -7.97
N LYS A 207 5.25 18.47 -6.97
CA LYS A 207 6.33 19.46 -7.09
C LYS A 207 7.73 18.85 -6.93
N SER A 208 7.84 17.53 -6.69
CA SER A 208 9.13 16.86 -6.56
C SER A 208 9.99 17.11 -7.81
N PRO A 209 11.28 17.50 -7.67
CA PRO A 209 12.14 17.87 -8.79
C PRO A 209 12.31 16.76 -9.83
N ASN A 210 12.29 15.50 -9.38
CA ASN A 210 12.50 14.34 -10.25
C ASN A 210 11.32 14.06 -11.19
N LEU A 211 10.10 14.52 -10.88
CA LEU A 211 8.96 14.46 -11.81
C LEU A 211 9.10 15.33 -13.06
N LYS A 212 9.99 16.32 -13.03
CA LYS A 212 10.25 17.21 -14.18
C LYS A 212 11.29 16.62 -15.13
N ALA A 213 12.09 15.65 -14.69
CA ALA A 213 13.17 15.05 -15.48
C ALA A 213 12.70 13.84 -16.31
N GLU A 214 11.66 13.13 -15.87
CA GLU A 214 11.08 11.99 -16.59
C GLU A 214 9.64 12.33 -16.97
N GLY A 215 9.47 12.86 -18.17
CA GLY A 215 8.17 12.92 -18.80
C GLY A 215 7.60 11.50 -18.91
N THR A 216 6.44 11.29 -18.30
CA THR A 216 5.58 10.13 -18.48
C THR A 216 6.06 8.80 -17.90
N VAL A 217 5.57 8.49 -16.72
CA VAL A 217 5.18 7.11 -16.45
C VAL A 217 3.73 6.97 -16.96
N ASN A 218 3.59 6.36 -18.13
CA ASN A 218 2.33 5.92 -18.72
C ASN A 218 1.71 4.77 -17.91
#